data_d1de68de35c16c009baa794e5aca1232
#
_entry.id   d1de68de35c16c009baa794e5aca1232
#
_cell.length_a   1.000
_cell.length_b   1.000
_cell.length_c   1.000
_cell.angle_alpha   90.00
_cell.angle_beta   90.00
_cell.angle_gamma   90.00
#
_symmetry.space_group_name_H-M   'P 1'
#
loop_
_entity.id
_entity.type
_entity.pdbx_description
1 polymer ?
#
loop_
_entity_poly.entity_id
_entity_poly.type
_entity_poly.pdbx_seq_one_letter_code
_entity_poly.pdbx_strand_id
1 'polypeptide(L)'
;TYETGITSVIMPEFDRIMVQRQHNPHHAYTTGEHTLVAMRSIPSDKVLRLVMLFHDMGKPDVFTTDENGKDHFHGHAAYSAPIAERIMRRLKFDNDTMRQVCTLVRNHSMYPQLTGKDVRRAAHQIGPELFDSFLLVKRADVMAHHPDVIPGKLDYLRELEHIWQDVQLHGDCLSLKDLAVSGKDLIADGM
;
A
#
# COMPACT_ATOMS: atom_id res chain seq x y z
N THR A 1 8.04 6.55 22.07
CA THR A 1 7.80 7.93 21.57
C THR A 1 6.35 8.38 21.76
N TYR A 2 5.35 7.52 21.52
CA TYR A 2 3.94 7.84 21.77
C TYR A 2 3.68 8.08 23.28
N GLU A 3 4.06 7.16 24.14
CA GLU A 3 3.90 7.25 25.61
C GLU A 3 4.60 8.46 26.23
N THR A 4 5.64 8.98 25.59
CA THR A 4 6.38 10.17 26.05
C THR A 4 5.80 11.48 25.53
N GLY A 5 4.76 11.44 24.71
CA GLY A 5 4.14 12.62 24.08
C GLY A 5 4.96 13.26 22.96
N ILE A 6 6.10 12.70 22.57
CA ILE A 6 6.93 13.24 21.50
C ILE A 6 6.18 13.24 20.17
N THR A 7 5.39 12.19 19.90
CA THR A 7 4.61 12.08 18.66
C THR A 7 3.60 13.20 18.51
N SER A 8 2.99 13.69 19.60
CA SER A 8 2.05 14.80 19.54
C SER A 8 2.67 16.12 19.01
N VAL A 9 3.98 16.26 19.14
CA VAL A 9 4.73 17.44 18.67
C VAL A 9 5.21 17.27 17.22
N ILE A 10 5.78 16.09 16.90
CA ILE A 10 6.43 15.89 15.60
C ILE A 10 5.48 15.29 14.55
N MET A 11 4.48 14.48 14.99
CA MET A 11 3.56 13.75 14.10
C MET A 11 2.21 13.48 14.80
N PRO A 12 1.41 14.51 15.10
CA PRO A 12 0.12 14.36 15.79
C PRO A 12 -0.87 13.47 15.03
N GLU A 13 -0.68 13.32 13.72
CA GLU A 13 -1.46 12.42 12.87
C GLU A 13 -1.31 10.95 13.32
N PHE A 14 -0.15 10.57 13.85
CA PHE A 14 0.08 9.24 14.42
C PHE A 14 -0.74 9.01 15.69
N ASP A 15 -0.86 10.00 16.56
CA ASP A 15 -1.63 9.88 17.79
C ASP A 15 -3.12 9.62 17.51
N ARG A 16 -3.66 10.15 16.40
CA ARG A 16 -5.04 9.89 15.96
C ARG A 16 -5.29 8.40 15.66
N ILE A 17 -4.36 7.74 15.00
CA ILE A 17 -4.50 6.31 14.67
C ILE A 17 -4.27 5.41 15.89
N MET A 18 -3.47 5.85 16.87
CA MET A 18 -3.22 5.06 18.09
C MET A 18 -4.49 4.79 18.89
N VAL A 19 -5.44 5.71 18.86
CA VAL A 19 -6.72 5.57 19.57
C VAL A 19 -7.87 5.08 18.67
N GLN A 20 -7.65 5.00 17.34
CA GLN A 20 -8.67 4.59 16.38
C GLN A 20 -8.97 3.09 16.52
N ARG A 21 -10.17 2.76 16.98
CA ARG A 21 -10.67 1.38 17.05
C ARG A 21 -11.01 0.84 15.67
N GLN A 22 -10.98 -0.49 15.56
CA GLN A 22 -11.34 -1.23 14.35
C GLN A 22 -12.25 -2.41 14.73
N HIS A 23 -13.53 -2.18 14.97
CA HIS A 23 -14.52 -3.24 15.23
C HIS A 23 -14.87 -3.95 13.91
N ASN A 24 -13.96 -4.82 13.48
CA ASN A 24 -14.07 -5.56 12.24
C ASN A 24 -13.41 -6.93 12.44
N PRO A 25 -14.02 -8.06 11.99
CA PRO A 25 -13.47 -9.42 12.16
C PRO A 25 -12.07 -9.64 11.60
N HIS A 26 -11.60 -8.75 10.74
CA HIS A 26 -10.27 -8.83 10.15
C HIS A 26 -9.16 -8.21 11.02
N HIS A 27 -9.51 -7.45 12.06
CA HIS A 27 -8.56 -6.71 12.89
C HIS A 27 -8.63 -7.13 14.35
N ALA A 28 -7.45 -7.39 14.94
CA ALA A 28 -7.29 -7.70 16.36
C ALA A 28 -6.80 -6.50 17.18
N TYR A 29 -6.46 -5.39 16.52
CA TYR A 29 -5.74 -4.25 17.08
C TYR A 29 -6.44 -2.93 16.77
N THR A 30 -6.10 -1.86 17.50
CA THR A 30 -6.33 -0.48 17.04
C THR A 30 -5.55 -0.23 15.74
N THR A 31 -5.86 0.84 15.01
CA THR A 31 -5.11 1.19 13.79
C THR A 31 -3.63 1.42 14.07
N GLY A 32 -3.31 2.07 15.20
CA GLY A 32 -1.92 2.31 15.58
C GLY A 32 -1.16 1.04 15.97
N GLU A 33 -1.77 0.14 16.76
CA GLU A 33 -1.17 -1.14 17.11
C GLU A 33 -0.93 -2.00 15.86
N HIS A 34 -1.93 -2.07 14.95
CA HIS A 34 -1.79 -2.70 13.63
C HIS A 34 -0.58 -2.14 12.87
N THR A 35 -0.46 -0.81 12.81
CA THR A 35 0.68 -0.13 12.18
C THR A 35 2.02 -0.57 12.78
N LEU A 36 2.12 -0.65 14.11
CA LEU A 36 3.35 -1.07 14.79
C LEU A 36 3.69 -2.55 14.54
N VAL A 37 2.69 -3.43 14.49
CA VAL A 37 2.89 -4.86 14.14
C VAL A 37 3.35 -4.99 12.69
N ALA A 38 2.71 -4.30 11.74
CA ALA A 38 3.09 -4.29 10.34
C ALA A 38 4.53 -3.77 10.13
N MET A 39 4.92 -2.71 10.86
CA MET A 39 6.30 -2.18 10.82
C MET A 39 7.36 -3.17 11.34
N ARG A 40 7.00 -4.10 12.24
CA ARG A 40 7.89 -5.17 12.69
C ARG A 40 8.02 -6.30 11.67
N SER A 41 7.00 -6.49 10.85
CA SER A 41 6.90 -7.58 9.88
C SER A 41 7.52 -7.26 8.53
N ILE A 42 7.94 -6.00 8.30
CA ILE A 42 8.56 -5.55 7.05
C ILE A 42 10.09 -5.48 7.18
N PRO A 43 10.86 -5.71 6.09
CA PRO A 43 12.31 -5.55 6.10
C PRO A 43 12.78 -4.19 6.65
N SER A 44 14.02 -4.16 7.17
CA SER A 44 14.64 -2.96 7.72
C SER A 44 15.14 -2.02 6.60
N ASP A 45 14.19 -1.56 5.78
CA ASP A 45 14.39 -0.57 4.72
C ASP A 45 13.67 0.74 5.08
N LYS A 46 14.28 1.88 4.74
CA LYS A 46 13.76 3.21 5.07
C LYS A 46 12.39 3.46 4.41
N VAL A 47 12.28 3.20 3.11
CA VAL A 47 11.05 3.45 2.35
C VAL A 47 9.93 2.55 2.83
N LEU A 48 10.18 1.24 2.93
CA LEU A 48 9.19 0.26 3.34
C LEU A 48 8.64 0.54 4.75
N ARG A 49 9.51 0.89 5.71
CA ARG A 49 9.08 1.25 7.06
C ARG A 49 8.27 2.53 7.12
N LEU A 50 8.61 3.54 6.32
CA LEU A 50 7.81 4.75 6.18
C LEU A 50 6.45 4.46 5.54
N VAL A 51 6.40 3.58 4.55
CA VAL A 51 5.11 3.14 3.97
C VAL A 51 4.23 2.52 5.04
N MET A 52 4.75 1.57 5.84
CA MET A 52 3.96 0.97 6.92
C MET A 52 3.55 1.98 7.99
N LEU A 53 4.41 2.95 8.32
CA LEU A 53 4.06 4.01 9.26
C LEU A 53 2.87 4.85 8.78
N PHE A 54 2.77 5.10 7.47
CA PHE A 54 1.81 6.03 6.90
C PHE A 54 0.57 5.37 6.26
N HIS A 55 0.59 4.05 5.98
CA HIS A 55 -0.43 3.41 5.13
C HIS A 55 -1.87 3.64 5.61
N ASP A 56 -2.08 3.65 6.90
CA ASP A 56 -3.40 3.72 7.54
C ASP A 56 -3.74 5.07 8.18
N MET A 57 -2.90 6.09 8.03
CA MET A 57 -3.12 7.40 8.67
C MET A 57 -4.40 8.12 8.24
N GLY A 58 -4.96 7.75 7.08
CA GLY A 58 -6.22 8.29 6.59
C GLY A 58 -7.48 7.60 7.14
N LYS A 59 -7.37 6.51 7.90
CA LYS A 59 -8.53 5.78 8.45
C LYS A 59 -9.45 6.66 9.31
N PRO A 60 -8.94 7.52 10.22
CA PRO A 60 -9.81 8.40 11.00
C PRO A 60 -10.65 9.39 10.17
N ASP A 61 -10.21 9.72 8.95
CA ASP A 61 -10.89 10.71 8.10
C ASP A 61 -12.05 10.11 7.28
N VAL A 62 -12.11 8.77 7.18
CA VAL A 62 -13.14 8.03 6.42
C VAL A 62 -13.88 7.00 7.28
N PHE A 63 -13.72 7.09 8.59
CA PHE A 63 -14.32 6.16 9.54
C PHE A 63 -15.85 6.22 9.46
N THR A 64 -16.48 5.04 9.34
CA THR A 64 -17.94 4.89 9.44
C THR A 64 -18.25 3.57 10.15
N THR A 65 -19.42 3.47 10.78
CA THR A 65 -19.92 2.24 11.39
C THR A 65 -21.26 1.88 10.77
N ASP A 66 -21.46 0.62 10.38
CA ASP A 66 -22.72 0.16 9.82
C ASP A 66 -23.76 -0.19 10.90
N GLU A 67 -24.97 -0.58 10.46
CA GLU A 67 -26.10 -0.94 11.34
C GLU A 67 -25.80 -2.12 12.27
N ASN A 68 -24.81 -2.97 11.94
CA ASN A 68 -24.37 -4.11 12.73
C ASN A 68 -23.22 -3.77 13.69
N GLY A 69 -22.83 -2.51 13.77
CA GLY A 69 -21.71 -2.07 14.61
C GLY A 69 -20.33 -2.37 14.04
N LYS A 70 -20.23 -2.74 12.75
CA LYS A 70 -18.97 -3.01 12.07
C LYS A 70 -18.37 -1.72 11.51
N ASP A 71 -17.09 -1.53 11.77
CA ASP A 71 -16.34 -0.37 11.31
C ASP A 71 -15.82 -0.54 9.88
N HIS A 72 -15.88 0.53 9.10
CA HIS A 72 -15.44 0.61 7.71
C HIS A 72 -14.52 1.82 7.50
N PHE A 73 -13.56 1.67 6.57
CA PHE A 73 -12.54 2.68 6.26
C PHE A 73 -12.34 2.77 4.73
N HIS A 74 -13.45 2.82 3.98
CA HIS A 74 -13.40 2.81 2.51
C HIS A 74 -12.62 4.00 1.96
N GLY A 75 -11.67 3.71 1.07
CA GLY A 75 -10.87 4.73 0.41
C GLY A 75 -9.77 5.37 1.27
N HIS A 76 -9.50 4.87 2.48
CA HIS A 76 -8.50 5.46 3.40
C HIS A 76 -7.12 5.67 2.76
N ALA A 77 -6.69 4.82 1.82
CA ALA A 77 -5.40 4.96 1.14
C ALA A 77 -5.27 6.29 0.36
N ALA A 78 -6.39 6.77 -0.22
CA ALA A 78 -6.42 8.05 -0.91
C ALA A 78 -6.24 9.25 0.05
N TYR A 79 -6.62 9.09 1.32
CA TYR A 79 -6.41 10.07 2.39
C TYR A 79 -5.04 9.91 3.05
N SER A 80 -4.56 8.67 3.20
CA SER A 80 -3.25 8.38 3.80
C SER A 80 -2.10 8.99 3.01
N ALA A 81 -2.12 8.89 1.68
CA ALA A 81 -1.02 9.38 0.84
C ALA A 81 -0.79 10.90 0.94
N PRO A 82 -1.80 11.78 0.88
CA PRO A 82 -1.61 13.22 1.13
C PRO A 82 -1.15 13.53 2.56
N ILE A 83 -1.58 12.77 3.55
CA ILE A 83 -1.11 12.92 4.93
C ILE A 83 0.39 12.60 5.02
N ALA A 84 0.81 11.46 4.44
CA ALA A 84 2.21 11.07 4.35
C ALA A 84 3.06 12.16 3.67
N GLU A 85 2.60 12.70 2.54
CA GLU A 85 3.30 13.76 1.82
C GLU A 85 3.50 15.02 2.68
N ARG A 86 2.45 15.48 3.38
CA ARG A 86 2.56 16.66 4.27
C ARG A 86 3.55 16.44 5.40
N ILE A 87 3.52 15.26 6.04
CA ILE A 87 4.44 14.92 7.12
C ILE A 87 5.87 14.87 6.60
N MET A 88 6.11 14.18 5.49
CA MET A 88 7.44 14.02 4.91
C MET A 88 8.02 15.37 4.43
N ARG A 89 7.20 16.26 3.85
CA ARG A 89 7.62 17.62 3.51
C ARG A 89 7.98 18.44 4.76
N ARG A 90 7.17 18.37 5.82
CA ARG A 90 7.43 19.02 7.11
C ARG A 90 8.74 18.54 7.72
N LEU A 91 9.05 17.25 7.61
CA LEU A 91 10.25 16.60 8.14
C LEU A 91 11.45 16.64 7.16
N LYS A 92 11.31 17.33 6.02
CA LYS A 92 12.39 17.56 5.04
C LYS A 92 12.97 16.28 4.40
N PHE A 93 12.12 15.29 4.12
CA PHE A 93 12.52 14.15 3.31
C PHE A 93 12.81 14.57 1.86
N ASP A 94 13.69 13.80 1.19
CA ASP A 94 13.99 14.01 -0.23
C ASP A 94 12.80 13.59 -1.14
N ASN A 95 12.76 14.18 -2.34
CA ASN A 95 11.63 14.00 -3.25
C ASN A 95 11.49 12.56 -3.75
N ASP A 96 12.57 11.83 -3.92
CA ASP A 96 12.52 10.45 -4.41
C ASP A 96 11.94 9.51 -3.34
N THR A 97 12.43 9.62 -2.10
CA THR A 97 11.82 8.90 -0.96
C THR A 97 10.34 9.24 -0.82
N MET A 98 9.94 10.53 -0.92
CA MET A 98 8.53 10.92 -0.86
C MET A 98 7.71 10.32 -1.98
N ARG A 99 8.20 10.33 -3.22
CA ARG A 99 7.51 9.74 -4.38
C ARG A 99 7.24 8.27 -4.16
N GLN A 100 8.25 7.49 -3.79
CA GLN A 100 8.14 6.06 -3.56
C GLN A 100 7.14 5.76 -2.44
N VAL A 101 7.28 6.41 -1.28
CA VAL A 101 6.40 6.21 -0.11
C VAL A 101 4.96 6.57 -0.46
N CYS A 102 4.70 7.75 -1.03
CA CYS A 102 3.34 8.18 -1.35
C CYS A 102 2.67 7.29 -2.40
N THR A 103 3.44 6.79 -3.39
CA THR A 103 2.94 5.83 -4.39
C THR A 103 2.52 4.52 -3.72
N LEU A 104 3.37 3.94 -2.88
CA LEU A 104 3.08 2.70 -2.19
C LEU A 104 1.93 2.86 -1.17
N VAL A 105 1.89 3.95 -0.41
CA VAL A 105 0.79 4.25 0.52
C VAL A 105 -0.54 4.38 -0.23
N ARG A 106 -0.56 5.07 -1.37
CA ARG A 106 -1.78 5.25 -2.19
C ARG A 106 -2.36 3.92 -2.68
N ASN A 107 -1.49 2.96 -2.98
CA ASN A 107 -1.88 1.70 -3.61
C ASN A 107 -1.89 0.50 -2.64
N HIS A 108 -1.49 0.65 -1.37
CA HIS A 108 -1.34 -0.47 -0.44
C HIS A 108 -2.61 -1.32 -0.27
N SER A 109 -3.79 -0.72 -0.36
CA SER A 109 -5.08 -1.41 -0.22
C SER A 109 -5.59 -2.05 -1.52
N MET A 110 -4.84 -1.93 -2.64
CA MET A 110 -5.21 -2.54 -3.91
C MET A 110 -5.13 -4.08 -3.84
N TYR A 111 -6.13 -4.74 -4.44
CA TYR A 111 -6.19 -6.20 -4.63
C TYR A 111 -6.45 -6.49 -6.11
N PRO A 112 -5.40 -6.57 -6.96
CA PRO A 112 -5.56 -6.96 -8.37
C PRO A 112 -6.22 -8.32 -8.49
N GLN A 113 -7.00 -8.54 -9.55
CA GLN A 113 -7.45 -9.89 -9.90
C GLN A 113 -6.24 -10.76 -10.27
N LEU A 114 -6.28 -12.06 -9.93
CA LEU A 114 -5.19 -13.01 -10.19
C LEU A 114 -5.16 -13.42 -11.68
N THR A 115 -4.97 -12.43 -12.55
CA THR A 115 -4.76 -12.60 -14.00
C THR A 115 -3.54 -11.80 -14.44
N GLY A 116 -2.78 -12.31 -15.41
CA GLY A 116 -1.60 -11.60 -15.96
C GLY A 116 -1.96 -10.19 -16.45
N LYS A 117 -3.15 -9.99 -17.03
CA LYS A 117 -3.64 -8.68 -17.48
C LYS A 117 -3.79 -7.69 -16.33
N ASP A 118 -4.43 -8.10 -15.23
CA ASP A 118 -4.73 -7.21 -14.11
C ASP A 118 -3.49 -6.94 -13.27
N VAL A 119 -2.58 -7.92 -13.17
CA VAL A 119 -1.26 -7.76 -12.52
C VAL A 119 -0.40 -6.77 -13.31
N ARG A 120 -0.34 -6.87 -14.66
CA ARG A 120 0.35 -5.87 -15.51
C ARG A 120 -0.23 -4.47 -15.32
N ARG A 121 -1.56 -4.33 -15.28
CA ARG A 121 -2.22 -3.04 -15.06
C ARG A 121 -1.86 -2.46 -13.69
N ALA A 122 -1.87 -3.27 -12.65
CA ALA A 122 -1.47 -2.87 -11.31
C ALA A 122 0.01 -2.45 -11.25
N ALA A 123 0.90 -3.23 -11.87
CA ALA A 123 2.32 -2.92 -11.96
C ALA A 123 2.57 -1.61 -12.73
N HIS A 124 1.86 -1.38 -13.82
CA HIS A 124 1.94 -0.11 -14.56
C HIS A 124 1.47 1.08 -13.70
N GLN A 125 0.38 0.93 -12.93
CA GLN A 125 -0.15 1.99 -12.07
C GLN A 125 0.78 2.34 -10.91
N ILE A 126 1.43 1.34 -10.31
CA ILE A 126 2.33 1.50 -9.15
C ILE A 126 3.73 1.96 -9.60
N GLY A 127 4.14 1.55 -10.78
CA GLY A 127 5.49 1.56 -11.30
C GLY A 127 6.11 0.17 -11.16
N PRO A 128 6.56 -0.44 -12.27
CA PRO A 128 7.14 -1.79 -12.25
C PRO A 128 8.29 -1.93 -11.26
N GLU A 129 9.08 -0.87 -11.12
CA GLU A 129 10.22 -0.79 -10.19
C GLU A 129 9.82 -0.82 -8.72
N LEU A 130 8.56 -0.50 -8.39
CA LEU A 130 8.02 -0.50 -7.04
C LEU A 130 7.12 -1.71 -6.74
N PHE A 131 6.85 -2.56 -7.73
CA PHE A 131 5.85 -3.62 -7.54
C PHE A 131 6.31 -4.70 -6.55
N ASP A 132 7.60 -5.04 -6.52
CA ASP A 132 8.15 -5.95 -5.50
C ASP A 132 8.04 -5.35 -4.09
N SER A 133 8.28 -4.03 -3.96
CA SER A 133 8.06 -3.30 -2.70
C SER A 133 6.59 -3.30 -2.30
N PHE A 134 5.67 -3.16 -3.24
CA PHE A 134 4.22 -3.27 -3.00
C PHE A 134 3.85 -4.66 -2.46
N LEU A 135 4.40 -5.74 -2.99
CA LEU A 135 4.17 -7.11 -2.48
C LEU A 135 4.67 -7.27 -1.03
N LEU A 136 5.83 -6.71 -0.71
CA LEU A 136 6.36 -6.70 0.66
C LEU A 136 5.45 -5.91 1.61
N VAL A 137 4.96 -4.74 1.19
CA VAL A 137 4.00 -3.92 1.94
C VAL A 137 2.72 -4.69 2.20
N LYS A 138 2.14 -5.33 1.17
CA LYS A 138 0.95 -6.18 1.30
C LYS A 138 1.15 -7.31 2.30
N ARG A 139 2.29 -7.98 2.23
CA ARG A 139 2.61 -9.07 3.16
C ARG A 139 2.73 -8.59 4.61
N ALA A 140 3.38 -7.47 4.84
CA ALA A 140 3.54 -6.89 6.18
C ALA A 140 2.19 -6.44 6.77
N ASP A 141 1.32 -5.83 5.97
CA ASP A 141 -0.05 -5.46 6.34
C ASP A 141 -0.87 -6.71 6.73
N VAL A 142 -0.83 -7.77 5.90
CA VAL A 142 -1.51 -9.04 6.18
C VAL A 142 -1.05 -9.66 7.50
N MET A 143 0.24 -9.60 7.83
CA MET A 143 0.79 -10.15 9.08
C MET A 143 0.31 -9.42 10.34
N ALA A 144 -0.28 -8.24 10.19
CA ALA A 144 -0.90 -7.47 11.27
C ALA A 144 -2.43 -7.64 11.37
N HIS A 145 -3.02 -8.54 10.58
CA HIS A 145 -4.44 -8.86 10.65
C HIS A 145 -4.76 -9.90 11.75
N HIS A 146 -6.05 -10.21 11.92
CA HIS A 146 -6.47 -11.28 12.80
C HIS A 146 -5.91 -12.64 12.33
N PRO A 147 -5.39 -13.51 13.22
CA PRO A 147 -4.76 -14.79 12.84
C PRO A 147 -5.60 -15.65 11.91
N ASP A 148 -6.92 -15.68 12.07
CA ASP A 148 -7.82 -16.54 11.28
C ASP A 148 -7.89 -16.13 9.80
N VAL A 149 -7.62 -14.87 9.46
CA VAL A 149 -7.68 -14.41 8.07
C VAL A 149 -6.33 -14.38 7.38
N ILE A 150 -5.23 -14.50 8.13
CA ILE A 150 -3.86 -14.46 7.59
C ILE A 150 -3.62 -15.55 6.55
N PRO A 151 -3.95 -16.85 6.78
CA PRO A 151 -3.63 -17.90 5.82
C PRO A 151 -4.20 -17.65 4.42
N GLY A 152 -5.50 -17.35 4.33
CA GLY A 152 -6.15 -17.12 3.03
C GLY A 152 -5.61 -15.87 2.31
N LYS A 153 -5.22 -14.83 3.05
CA LYS A 153 -4.58 -13.65 2.47
C LYS A 153 -3.15 -13.93 1.99
N LEU A 154 -2.40 -14.78 2.69
CA LEU A 154 -1.07 -15.20 2.24
C LEU A 154 -1.14 -16.10 1.01
N ASP A 155 -2.19 -16.95 0.87
CA ASP A 155 -2.41 -17.75 -0.32
C ASP A 155 -2.62 -16.86 -1.55
N TYR A 156 -3.48 -15.84 -1.41
CA TYR A 156 -3.66 -14.83 -2.45
C TYR A 156 -2.34 -14.13 -2.84
N LEU A 157 -1.52 -13.75 -1.85
CA LEU A 157 -0.25 -13.07 -2.13
C LEU A 157 0.76 -13.99 -2.82
N ARG A 158 0.82 -15.28 -2.48
CA ARG A 158 1.69 -16.25 -3.18
C ARG A 158 1.31 -16.38 -4.65
N GLU A 159 0.03 -16.46 -4.95
CA GLU A 159 -0.45 -16.52 -6.34
C GLU A 159 -0.16 -15.21 -7.09
N LEU A 160 -0.37 -14.06 -6.45
CA LEU A 160 -0.04 -12.76 -7.03
C LEU A 160 1.46 -12.62 -7.33
N GLU A 161 2.34 -13.07 -6.43
CA GLU A 161 3.80 -13.11 -6.63
C GLU A 161 4.18 -14.02 -7.80
N HIS A 162 3.55 -15.21 -7.91
CA HIS A 162 3.80 -16.14 -9.02
C HIS A 162 3.41 -15.51 -10.38
N ILE A 163 2.22 -14.94 -10.46
CA ILE A 163 1.78 -14.26 -11.70
C ILE A 163 2.70 -13.09 -12.05
N TRP A 164 3.17 -12.33 -11.06
CA TRP A 164 4.12 -11.25 -11.30
C TRP A 164 5.46 -11.76 -11.84
N GLN A 165 5.99 -12.84 -11.29
CA GLN A 165 7.20 -13.48 -11.82
C GLN A 165 7.03 -13.95 -13.26
N ASP A 166 5.88 -14.54 -13.60
CA ASP A 166 5.56 -14.94 -14.96
C ASP A 166 5.51 -13.74 -15.92
N VAL A 167 4.89 -12.63 -15.51
CA VAL A 167 4.85 -11.38 -16.28
C VAL A 167 6.26 -10.85 -16.55
N GLN A 168 7.15 -10.90 -15.56
CA GLN A 168 8.55 -10.48 -15.71
C GLN A 168 9.34 -11.40 -16.64
N LEU A 169 9.17 -12.72 -16.49
CA LEU A 169 9.89 -13.72 -17.29
C LEU A 169 9.52 -13.70 -18.78
N HIS A 170 8.24 -13.48 -19.09
CA HIS A 170 7.77 -13.43 -20.49
C HIS A 170 8.06 -12.09 -21.17
N GLY A 171 8.65 -11.13 -20.44
CA GLY A 171 8.93 -9.79 -20.98
C GLY A 171 7.67 -9.07 -21.46
N ASP A 172 6.56 -9.34 -20.79
CA ASP A 172 5.27 -8.75 -21.13
C ASP A 172 5.33 -7.21 -21.12
N CYS A 173 4.75 -6.61 -22.13
CA CYS A 173 4.70 -5.15 -22.28
C CYS A 173 4.00 -4.49 -21.08
N LEU A 174 4.72 -3.72 -20.29
CA LEU A 174 4.21 -3.01 -19.13
C LEU A 174 3.80 -1.57 -19.43
N SER A 175 4.28 -1.01 -20.55
CA SER A 175 3.94 0.33 -21.02
C SER A 175 3.83 0.38 -22.55
N LEU A 176 3.17 1.42 -23.07
CA LEU A 176 3.10 1.66 -24.52
C LEU A 176 4.49 1.85 -25.14
N LYS A 177 5.50 2.22 -24.35
CA LYS A 177 6.89 2.38 -24.82
C LYS A 177 7.59 1.04 -25.07
N ASP A 178 7.09 -0.04 -24.46
CA ASP A 178 7.63 -1.38 -24.61
C ASP A 178 7.03 -2.12 -25.81
N LEU A 179 6.08 -1.50 -26.53
CA LEU A 179 5.52 -2.07 -27.74
C LEU A 179 6.57 -2.10 -28.86
N ALA A 180 6.68 -3.26 -29.52
CA ALA A 180 7.56 -3.44 -30.68
C ALA A 180 7.12 -2.60 -31.89
N VAL A 181 5.88 -2.07 -31.87
CA VAL A 181 5.27 -1.27 -32.93
C VAL A 181 4.90 0.10 -32.39
N SER A 182 5.36 1.15 -33.01
CA SER A 182 5.01 2.54 -32.68
C SER A 182 3.79 3.02 -33.51
N GLY A 183 3.13 4.10 -33.06
CA GLY A 183 2.06 4.73 -33.85
C GLY A 183 2.51 5.19 -35.22
N LYS A 184 3.81 5.48 -35.44
CA LYS A 184 4.38 5.80 -36.75
C LYS A 184 4.40 4.59 -37.71
N ASP A 185 4.66 3.40 -37.13
CA ASP A 185 4.67 2.15 -37.90
C ASP A 185 3.27 1.80 -38.38
N LEU A 186 2.25 2.00 -37.49
CA LEU A 186 0.84 1.79 -37.87
C LEU A 186 0.38 2.76 -38.97
N ILE A 187 0.79 4.04 -38.92
CA ILE A 187 0.48 5.02 -39.96
C ILE A 187 1.18 4.65 -41.29
N ALA A 188 2.43 4.13 -41.22
CA ALA A 188 3.17 3.71 -42.40
C ALA A 188 2.52 2.48 -43.09
N ASP A 189 1.87 1.60 -42.29
CA ASP A 189 1.13 0.43 -42.77
C ASP A 189 -0.32 0.73 -43.18
N GLY A 190 -0.72 2.00 -43.17
CA GLY A 190 -2.02 2.44 -43.70
C GLY A 190 -3.22 2.27 -42.76
N MET A 191 -2.96 2.13 -41.44
CA MET A 191 -4.00 2.13 -40.39
C MET A 191 -4.27 3.51 -39.82
#